data_8c05ad3b4d10514c0c4c7cc9e3c0f669
#
_entry.id   8c05ad3b4d10514c0c4c7cc9e3c0f669
#
_cell.length_a   1.000
_cell.length_b   1.000
_cell.length_c   1.000
_cell.angle_alpha   90.00
_cell.angle_beta   90.00
_cell.angle_gamma   90.00
#
_symmetry.space_group_name_H-M   'P 1'
#
loop_
_entity.id
_entity.type
_entity.pdbx_description
1 polymer ?
#
loop_
_entity_poly.entity_id
_entity_poly.type
_entity_poly.pdbx_seq_one_letter_code
_entity_poly.pdbx_strand_id
1 'polypeptide(L)'
;MMRNLPPITKNLLIINLICWLASIVFERYGVDLNHYLGLHYITASDFYFWQPFTYMFMHAGFTHMFFNMFAVMMFGPALEEHWGSKRFLIYYLITGLGEEIVQECVWALQLQPVLASLDPVMASKLANRVVTIGASGAVFGILLAFGWLFPDVRMFIMFIPIPIRARTLVIIYALIELFAGLAPSSSDNVAHFAHLGGMIFGCILILWWQYGDRFKNKWRDLFRPRHPRIKRDDDSVDYRDYHYHEPL
;
A
#
# COMPACT_ATOMS: atom_id res chain seq x y z
N MET A 1 -14.63 17.63 -7.88
CA MET A 1 -13.36 16.93 -7.69
C MET A 1 -13.51 15.40 -7.67
N MET A 2 -14.37 14.79 -6.85
CA MET A 2 -14.56 13.33 -6.77
C MET A 2 -15.10 12.65 -8.03
N ARG A 3 -15.72 13.38 -8.95
CA ARG A 3 -16.35 12.83 -10.17
C ARG A 3 -15.35 12.28 -11.19
N ASN A 4 -14.10 12.71 -11.13
CA ASN A 4 -13.03 12.36 -12.06
C ASN A 4 -11.95 11.46 -11.44
N LEU A 5 -12.14 10.94 -10.20
CA LEU A 5 -11.19 10.02 -9.59
C LEU A 5 -11.35 8.62 -10.21
N PRO A 6 -10.23 7.90 -10.44
CA PRO A 6 -10.27 6.51 -10.84
C PRO A 6 -11.06 5.65 -9.84
N PRO A 7 -11.69 4.56 -10.31
CA PRO A 7 -12.72 3.86 -9.53
C PRO A 7 -12.21 3.26 -8.21
N ILE A 8 -11.02 2.67 -8.18
CA ILE A 8 -10.50 2.06 -6.94
C ILE A 8 -10.10 3.12 -5.93
N THR A 9 -9.37 4.15 -6.36
CA THR A 9 -9.03 5.30 -5.50
C THR A 9 -10.29 5.89 -4.87
N LYS A 10 -11.32 6.16 -5.69
CA LYS A 10 -12.61 6.68 -5.19
C LYS A 10 -13.26 5.73 -4.18
N ASN A 11 -13.33 4.44 -4.49
CA ASN A 11 -13.97 3.46 -3.61
C ASN A 11 -13.21 3.30 -2.29
N LEU A 12 -11.88 3.30 -2.30
CA LEU A 12 -11.07 3.27 -1.08
C LEU A 12 -11.35 4.48 -0.18
N LEU A 13 -11.44 5.69 -0.75
CA LEU A 13 -11.79 6.90 0.01
C LEU A 13 -13.18 6.78 0.66
N ILE A 14 -14.17 6.29 -0.11
CA ILE A 14 -15.56 6.16 0.36
C ILE A 14 -15.65 5.08 1.45
N ILE A 15 -15.06 3.90 1.25
CA ILE A 15 -15.12 2.79 2.22
C ILE A 15 -14.48 3.20 3.54
N ASN A 16 -13.28 3.80 3.51
CA ASN A 16 -12.61 4.25 4.73
C ASN A 16 -13.41 5.34 5.47
N LEU A 17 -14.02 6.27 4.74
CA LEU A 17 -14.90 7.29 5.35
C LEU A 17 -16.13 6.65 6.00
N ILE A 18 -16.77 5.68 5.32
CA ILE A 18 -17.94 4.97 5.86
C ILE A 18 -17.55 4.18 7.11
N CYS A 19 -16.44 3.43 7.09
CA CYS A 19 -15.96 2.68 8.25
C CYS A 19 -15.65 3.59 9.44
N TRP A 20 -15.01 4.73 9.19
CA TRP A 20 -14.72 5.72 10.24
C TRP A 20 -16.00 6.35 10.82
N LEU A 21 -16.97 6.73 9.99
CA LEU A 21 -18.26 7.23 10.46
C LEU A 21 -19.03 6.14 11.22
N ALA A 22 -19.00 4.89 10.76
CA ALA A 22 -19.59 3.77 11.46
C ALA A 22 -18.97 3.59 12.85
N SER A 23 -17.64 3.66 12.99
CA SER A 23 -16.99 3.53 14.31
C SER A 23 -17.49 4.61 15.30
N ILE A 24 -17.65 5.84 14.86
CA ILE A 24 -18.19 6.94 15.69
C ILE A 24 -19.64 6.66 16.12
N VAL A 25 -20.47 6.14 15.19
CA VAL A 25 -21.88 5.85 15.48
C VAL A 25 -21.99 4.68 16.45
N PHE A 26 -21.28 3.57 16.19
CA PHE A 26 -21.35 2.37 17.03
C PHE A 26 -20.80 2.61 18.44
N GLU A 27 -19.75 3.42 18.57
CA GLU A 27 -19.19 3.83 19.87
C GLU A 27 -20.24 4.48 20.78
N ARG A 28 -21.16 5.29 20.22
CA ARG A 28 -22.28 5.90 20.97
C ARG A 28 -23.25 4.86 21.56
N TYR A 29 -23.28 3.66 20.97
CA TYR A 29 -24.07 2.54 21.47
C TYR A 29 -23.25 1.55 22.29
N GLY A 30 -22.03 1.92 22.69
CA GLY A 30 -21.14 1.09 23.49
C GLY A 30 -20.44 -0.03 22.74
N VAL A 31 -20.42 0.00 21.40
CA VAL A 31 -19.74 -0.99 20.54
C VAL A 31 -18.49 -0.36 19.94
N ASP A 32 -17.33 -0.87 20.36
CA ASP A 32 -16.03 -0.44 19.81
C ASP A 32 -15.68 -1.26 18.57
N LEU A 33 -15.94 -0.70 17.38
CA LEU A 33 -15.58 -1.35 16.11
C LEU A 33 -14.07 -1.48 15.92
N ASN A 34 -13.27 -0.57 16.49
CA ASN A 34 -11.82 -0.67 16.38
C ASN A 34 -11.30 -1.91 17.13
N HIS A 35 -11.92 -2.27 18.24
CA HIS A 35 -11.61 -3.51 18.95
C HIS A 35 -11.99 -4.77 18.15
N TYR A 36 -13.17 -4.81 17.53
CA TYR A 36 -13.63 -6.00 16.80
C TYR A 36 -12.98 -6.19 15.43
N LEU A 37 -12.68 -5.10 14.74
CA LEU A 37 -12.19 -5.10 13.35
C LEU A 37 -10.70 -4.74 13.22
N GLY A 38 -10.11 -4.18 14.29
CA GLY A 38 -8.68 -3.91 14.39
C GLY A 38 -7.88 -5.20 14.57
N LEU A 39 -6.62 -5.18 14.19
CA LEU A 39 -5.71 -6.31 14.29
C LEU A 39 -5.23 -6.49 15.73
N HIS A 40 -5.53 -7.62 16.33
CA HIS A 40 -4.94 -8.08 17.59
C HIS A 40 -3.79 -9.04 17.31
N TYR A 41 -2.89 -9.17 18.27
CA TYR A 41 -1.82 -10.17 18.19
C TYR A 41 -2.41 -11.57 18.06
N ILE A 42 -1.86 -12.41 17.18
CA ILE A 42 -2.40 -13.73 16.84
C ILE A 42 -2.64 -14.66 18.03
N THR A 43 -1.94 -14.44 19.15
CA THR A 43 -2.13 -15.22 20.38
C THR A 43 -3.16 -14.61 21.34
N ALA A 44 -3.70 -13.43 21.04
CA ALA A 44 -4.75 -12.81 21.85
C ALA A 44 -6.07 -13.56 21.74
N SER A 45 -6.86 -13.62 22.80
CA SER A 45 -8.20 -14.26 22.77
C SER A 45 -9.19 -13.49 21.89
N ASP A 46 -8.94 -12.21 21.64
CA ASP A 46 -9.77 -11.33 20.83
C ASP A 46 -9.28 -11.22 19.37
N PHE A 47 -8.31 -12.08 18.98
CA PHE A 47 -7.92 -12.23 17.59
C PHE A 47 -9.00 -12.97 16.78
N TYR A 48 -9.40 -12.41 15.65
CA TYR A 48 -10.32 -13.01 14.70
C TYR A 48 -9.70 -13.04 13.30
N PHE A 49 -9.99 -14.08 12.53
CA PHE A 49 -9.40 -14.34 11.21
C PHE A 49 -9.67 -13.25 10.14
N TRP A 50 -10.65 -12.39 10.34
CA TRP A 50 -10.93 -11.26 9.46
C TRP A 50 -10.08 -10.02 9.75
N GLN A 51 -9.54 -9.89 10.95
CA GLN A 51 -8.79 -8.72 11.41
C GLN A 51 -7.57 -8.38 10.55
N PRO A 52 -6.78 -9.35 10.02
CA PRO A 52 -5.71 -9.08 9.08
C PRO A 52 -6.11 -8.28 7.83
N PHE A 53 -7.40 -8.28 7.50
CA PHE A 53 -7.94 -7.53 6.39
C PHE A 53 -8.71 -6.29 6.82
N THR A 54 -9.53 -6.38 7.88
CA THR A 54 -10.45 -5.31 8.26
C THR A 54 -9.76 -4.13 8.92
N TYR A 55 -8.64 -4.35 9.62
CA TYR A 55 -7.90 -3.31 10.31
C TYR A 55 -7.48 -2.15 9.41
N MET A 56 -7.20 -2.42 8.12
CA MET A 56 -6.80 -1.43 7.12
C MET A 56 -7.85 -0.34 6.87
N PHE A 57 -9.10 -0.57 7.26
CA PHE A 57 -10.22 0.35 7.05
C PHE A 57 -10.65 1.06 8.34
N MET A 58 -10.03 0.71 9.48
CA MET A 58 -10.34 1.29 10.78
C MET A 58 -9.38 2.44 11.10
N HIS A 59 -9.87 3.47 11.82
CA HIS A 59 -9.06 4.65 12.13
C HIS A 59 -9.37 5.17 13.53
N ALA A 60 -8.32 5.49 14.30
CA ALA A 60 -8.42 5.96 15.67
C ALA A 60 -9.11 7.34 15.82
N GLY A 61 -9.14 8.14 14.76
CA GLY A 61 -9.76 9.47 14.80
C GLY A 61 -9.65 10.21 13.48
N PHE A 62 -10.23 11.43 13.46
CA PHE A 62 -10.31 12.23 12.24
C PHE A 62 -8.94 12.52 11.61
N THR A 63 -7.96 12.93 12.41
CA THR A 63 -6.62 13.27 11.89
C THR A 63 -5.96 12.06 11.23
N HIS A 64 -6.05 10.89 11.86
CA HIS A 64 -5.51 9.63 11.32
C HIS A 64 -6.19 9.27 9.99
N MET A 65 -7.51 9.26 9.95
CA MET A 65 -8.29 9.00 8.72
C MET A 65 -7.98 10.04 7.64
N PHE A 66 -7.96 11.32 7.99
CA PHE A 66 -7.74 12.42 7.04
C PHE A 66 -6.38 12.29 6.33
N PHE A 67 -5.27 12.09 7.07
CA PHE A 67 -3.96 12.01 6.45
C PHE A 67 -3.78 10.75 5.59
N ASN A 68 -4.33 9.62 6.00
CA ASN A 68 -4.34 8.41 5.18
C ASN A 68 -5.11 8.64 3.87
N MET A 69 -6.32 9.16 3.95
CA MET A 69 -7.16 9.40 2.77
C MET A 69 -6.62 10.54 1.90
N PHE A 70 -5.99 11.54 2.50
CA PHE A 70 -5.31 12.59 1.76
C PHE A 70 -4.15 12.03 0.91
N ALA A 71 -3.35 11.13 1.47
CA ALA A 71 -2.28 10.46 0.72
C ALA A 71 -2.83 9.56 -0.39
N VAL A 72 -3.88 8.77 -0.11
CA VAL A 72 -4.57 7.96 -1.15
C VAL A 72 -5.12 8.85 -2.25
N MET A 73 -5.72 9.99 -1.93
CA MET A 73 -6.27 10.94 -2.91
C MET A 73 -5.17 11.62 -3.74
N MET A 74 -4.01 11.93 -3.15
CA MET A 74 -2.89 12.58 -3.86
C MET A 74 -2.14 11.65 -4.79
N PHE A 75 -1.85 10.43 -4.34
CA PHE A 75 -0.95 9.51 -5.05
C PHE A 75 -1.67 8.38 -5.76
N GLY A 76 -2.82 7.95 -5.24
CA GLY A 76 -3.60 6.84 -5.78
C GLY A 76 -3.99 7.00 -7.24
N PRO A 77 -4.54 8.15 -7.66
CA PRO A 77 -4.95 8.34 -9.06
C PRO A 77 -3.83 8.10 -10.08
N ALA A 78 -2.64 8.67 -9.84
CA ALA A 78 -1.51 8.51 -10.73
C ALA A 78 -1.04 7.05 -10.84
N LEU A 79 -1.07 6.31 -9.73
CA LEU A 79 -0.72 4.89 -9.71
C LEU A 79 -1.80 4.03 -10.36
N GLU A 80 -3.07 4.32 -10.11
CA GLU A 80 -4.20 3.60 -10.71
C GLU A 80 -4.25 3.81 -12.23
N GLU A 81 -4.01 5.04 -12.70
CA GLU A 81 -3.91 5.36 -14.14
C GLU A 81 -2.70 4.66 -14.79
N HIS A 82 -1.57 4.58 -14.08
CA HIS A 82 -0.35 3.96 -14.60
C HIS A 82 -0.45 2.42 -14.67
N TRP A 83 -1.01 1.77 -13.66
CA TRP A 83 -1.06 0.31 -13.55
C TRP A 83 -2.39 -0.32 -13.98
N GLY A 84 -3.45 0.49 -14.05
CA GLY A 84 -4.84 0.04 -14.12
C GLY A 84 -5.39 -0.35 -12.76
N SER A 85 -6.72 -0.29 -12.63
CA SER A 85 -7.45 -0.50 -11.36
C SER A 85 -7.15 -1.83 -10.69
N LYS A 86 -7.01 -2.92 -11.46
CA LYS A 86 -6.75 -4.26 -10.89
C LYS A 86 -5.38 -4.35 -10.19
N ARG A 87 -4.31 -3.89 -10.86
CA ARG A 87 -2.96 -3.92 -10.25
C ARG A 87 -2.87 -2.97 -9.06
N PHE A 88 -3.50 -1.79 -9.15
CA PHE A 88 -3.52 -0.83 -8.05
C PHE A 88 -4.23 -1.39 -6.82
N LEU A 89 -5.39 -2.04 -6.97
CA LEU A 89 -6.09 -2.69 -5.86
C LEU A 89 -5.26 -3.82 -5.24
N ILE A 90 -4.67 -4.68 -6.07
CA ILE A 90 -3.77 -5.76 -5.59
C ILE A 90 -2.59 -5.17 -4.81
N TYR A 91 -2.00 -4.07 -5.32
CA TYR A 91 -0.90 -3.39 -4.65
C TYR A 91 -1.31 -2.87 -3.27
N TYR A 92 -2.42 -2.15 -3.18
CA TYR A 92 -2.97 -1.63 -1.94
C TYR A 92 -3.21 -2.74 -0.90
N LEU A 93 -3.86 -3.82 -1.30
CA LEU A 93 -4.16 -4.93 -0.40
C LEU A 93 -2.90 -5.69 0.05
N ILE A 94 -1.97 -5.97 -0.86
CA ILE A 94 -0.73 -6.69 -0.51
C ILE A 94 0.17 -5.85 0.40
N THR A 95 0.26 -4.55 0.19
CA THR A 95 1.07 -3.69 1.06
C THR A 95 0.46 -3.55 2.45
N GLY A 96 -0.86 -3.49 2.56
CA GLY A 96 -1.53 -3.55 3.86
C GLY A 96 -1.33 -4.90 4.55
N LEU A 97 -1.61 -6.03 3.89
CA LEU A 97 -1.35 -7.35 4.47
C LEU A 97 0.14 -7.56 4.79
N GLY A 98 1.04 -6.95 4.04
CA GLY A 98 2.48 -6.97 4.34
C GLY A 98 2.84 -6.20 5.61
N GLU A 99 2.17 -5.09 5.88
CA GLU A 99 2.25 -4.37 7.16
C GLU A 99 1.88 -5.29 8.31
N GLU A 100 0.75 -6.00 8.21
CA GLU A 100 0.25 -6.92 9.23
C GLU A 100 1.27 -8.02 9.55
N ILE A 101 1.86 -8.65 8.52
CA ILE A 101 2.87 -9.69 8.72
C ILE A 101 4.08 -9.16 9.50
N VAL A 102 4.55 -7.96 9.18
CA VAL A 102 5.67 -7.33 9.90
C VAL A 102 5.25 -6.95 11.31
N GLN A 103 4.02 -6.46 11.50
CA GLN A 103 3.44 -6.15 12.80
C GLN A 103 3.43 -7.38 13.71
N GLU A 104 2.96 -8.53 13.23
CA GLU A 104 2.96 -9.80 13.96
C GLU A 104 4.38 -10.24 14.33
N CYS A 105 5.34 -10.11 13.41
CA CYS A 105 6.75 -10.41 13.70
C CYS A 105 7.32 -9.51 14.81
N VAL A 106 7.00 -8.21 14.79
CA VAL A 106 7.46 -7.27 15.83
C VAL A 106 6.81 -7.61 17.17
N TRP A 107 5.53 -7.94 17.20
CA TRP A 107 4.87 -8.38 18.43
C TRP A 107 5.44 -9.72 18.96
N ALA A 108 5.77 -10.65 18.09
CA ALA A 108 6.43 -11.89 18.48
C ALA A 108 7.80 -11.62 19.14
N LEU A 109 8.51 -10.60 18.70
CA LEU A 109 9.84 -10.25 19.23
C LEU A 109 9.77 -9.37 20.49
N GLN A 110 8.81 -8.46 20.57
CA GLN A 110 8.75 -7.45 21.63
C GLN A 110 7.66 -7.73 22.67
N LEU A 111 6.46 -8.11 22.24
CA LEU A 111 5.32 -8.32 23.12
C LEU A 111 5.33 -9.72 23.74
N GLN A 112 5.61 -10.77 22.97
CA GLN A 112 5.57 -12.15 23.47
C GLN A 112 6.47 -12.42 24.68
N PRO A 113 7.73 -11.92 24.77
CA PRO A 113 8.54 -12.07 25.96
C PRO A 113 7.93 -11.42 27.21
N VAL A 114 7.27 -10.27 27.03
CA VAL A 114 6.57 -9.57 28.12
C VAL A 114 5.36 -10.41 28.58
N LEU A 115 4.54 -10.89 27.64
CA LEU A 115 3.39 -11.76 27.99
C LEU A 115 3.83 -13.02 28.73
N ALA A 116 4.93 -13.64 28.32
CA ALA A 116 5.48 -14.84 28.96
C ALA A 116 5.98 -14.61 30.40
N SER A 117 6.28 -13.36 30.75
CA SER A 117 6.73 -12.99 32.11
C SER A 117 5.58 -12.66 33.07
N LEU A 118 4.35 -12.54 32.58
CA LEU A 118 3.17 -12.18 33.36
C LEU A 118 2.37 -13.42 33.76
N ASP A 119 1.53 -13.28 34.81
CA ASP A 119 0.51 -14.28 35.08
C ASP A 119 -0.51 -14.37 33.91
N PRO A 120 -1.17 -15.54 33.68
CA PRO A 120 -2.02 -15.76 32.51
C PRO A 120 -3.16 -14.74 32.38
N VAL A 121 -3.72 -14.22 33.48
CA VAL A 121 -4.82 -13.24 33.43
C VAL A 121 -4.30 -11.89 32.98
N MET A 122 -3.17 -11.44 33.49
CA MET A 122 -2.54 -10.19 33.09
C MET A 122 -2.02 -10.26 31.65
N ALA A 123 -1.42 -11.38 31.26
CA ALA A 123 -0.97 -11.63 29.89
C ALA A 123 -2.13 -11.52 28.89
N SER A 124 -3.25 -12.19 29.16
CA SER A 124 -4.45 -12.11 28.30
C SER A 124 -5.01 -10.69 28.22
N LYS A 125 -5.11 -9.98 29.35
CA LYS A 125 -5.58 -8.58 29.37
C LYS A 125 -4.68 -7.66 28.55
N LEU A 126 -3.36 -7.84 28.64
CA LEU A 126 -2.41 -7.03 27.89
C LEU A 126 -2.47 -7.34 26.39
N ALA A 127 -2.48 -8.63 26.02
CA ALA A 127 -2.58 -9.04 24.62
C ALA A 127 -3.84 -8.48 23.94
N ASN A 128 -5.00 -8.50 24.62
CA ASN A 128 -6.26 -8.00 24.09
C ASN A 128 -6.34 -6.46 24.02
N ARG A 129 -5.47 -5.74 24.72
CA ARG A 129 -5.41 -4.26 24.65
C ARG A 129 -4.58 -3.75 23.48
N VAL A 130 -3.70 -4.59 22.97
CA VAL A 130 -2.82 -4.20 21.88
C VAL A 130 -3.55 -4.41 20.56
N VAL A 131 -3.90 -3.30 19.90
CA VAL A 131 -4.68 -3.28 18.65
C VAL A 131 -4.01 -2.36 17.65
N THR A 132 -3.80 -2.84 16.44
CA THR A 132 -3.36 -2.03 15.31
C THR A 132 -4.53 -1.74 14.38
N ILE A 133 -4.67 -0.49 13.94
CA ILE A 133 -5.69 -0.02 13.01
C ILE A 133 -5.11 1.02 12.05
N GLY A 134 -5.54 1.01 10.81
CA GLY A 134 -5.22 2.06 9.84
C GLY A 134 -4.87 1.53 8.46
N ALA A 135 -5.03 2.39 7.47
CA ALA A 135 -4.60 2.16 6.09
C ALA A 135 -3.11 2.46 5.88
N SER A 136 -2.36 2.79 6.93
CA SER A 136 -1.04 3.40 6.85
C SER A 136 0.00 2.56 6.12
N GLY A 137 0.05 1.25 6.31
CA GLY A 137 0.97 0.38 5.57
C GLY A 137 0.70 0.38 4.07
N ALA A 138 -0.58 0.35 3.68
CA ALA A 138 -0.94 0.51 2.28
C ALA A 138 -0.60 1.91 1.76
N VAL A 139 -0.75 2.95 2.57
CA VAL A 139 -0.37 4.34 2.24
C VAL A 139 1.14 4.48 2.08
N PHE A 140 1.95 3.90 2.97
CA PHE A 140 3.40 3.88 2.82
C PHE A 140 3.85 3.08 1.59
N GLY A 141 3.14 1.99 1.27
CA GLY A 141 3.29 1.29 0.00
C GLY A 141 3.00 2.19 -1.21
N ILE A 142 1.87 2.90 -1.21
CA ILE A 142 1.50 3.89 -2.25
C ILE A 142 2.57 4.97 -2.39
N LEU A 143 3.07 5.51 -1.28
CA LEU A 143 4.12 6.53 -1.27
C LEU A 143 5.42 6.00 -1.91
N LEU A 144 5.84 4.79 -1.54
CA LEU A 144 6.98 4.10 -2.16
C LEU A 144 6.78 3.96 -3.68
N ALA A 145 5.63 3.44 -4.11
CA ALA A 145 5.34 3.24 -5.52
C ALA A 145 5.37 4.56 -6.31
N PHE A 146 4.81 5.62 -5.75
CA PHE A 146 4.84 6.93 -6.39
C PHE A 146 6.27 7.45 -6.54
N GLY A 147 7.09 7.39 -5.50
CA GLY A 147 8.49 7.79 -5.58
C GLY A 147 9.34 6.92 -6.49
N TRP A 148 8.98 5.65 -6.65
CA TRP A 148 9.64 4.70 -7.56
C TRP A 148 9.31 4.96 -9.03
N LEU A 149 8.03 5.17 -9.35
CA LEU A 149 7.55 5.34 -10.72
C LEU A 149 7.69 6.78 -11.24
N PHE A 150 7.58 7.76 -10.34
CA PHE A 150 7.61 9.18 -10.66
C PHE A 150 8.72 9.93 -9.89
N PRO A 151 9.99 9.46 -9.93
CA PRO A 151 11.05 9.89 -9.00
C PRO A 151 11.36 11.39 -9.06
N ASP A 152 11.21 12.01 -10.22
CA ASP A 152 11.58 13.42 -10.45
C ASP A 152 10.41 14.40 -10.36
N VAL A 153 9.18 13.89 -10.11
CA VAL A 153 8.04 14.76 -9.83
C VAL A 153 8.32 15.59 -8.58
N ARG A 154 8.14 16.90 -8.71
CA ARG A 154 8.32 17.83 -7.59
C ARG A 154 6.99 18.01 -6.88
N MET A 155 7.01 17.82 -5.56
CA MET A 155 5.87 17.95 -4.70
C MET A 155 6.15 18.98 -3.61
N PHE A 156 5.12 19.70 -3.20
CA PHE A 156 5.15 20.55 -2.02
C PHE A 156 4.65 19.73 -0.83
N ILE A 157 5.45 19.67 0.24
CA ILE A 157 4.95 19.17 1.51
C ILE A 157 4.04 20.25 2.09
N MET A 158 2.89 19.83 2.62
CA MET A 158 1.93 20.73 3.25
C MET A 158 2.65 21.66 4.24
N PHE A 159 2.44 22.98 4.09
CA PHE A 159 3.07 24.05 4.87
C PHE A 159 4.58 24.32 4.60
N ILE A 160 5.25 23.54 3.74
CA ILE A 160 6.65 23.80 3.39
C ILE A 160 6.69 24.23 1.91
N PRO A 161 6.99 25.50 1.60
CA PRO A 161 6.97 26.00 0.22
C PRO A 161 8.23 25.61 -0.60
N ILE A 162 8.88 24.53 -0.22
CA ILE A 162 10.06 24.03 -0.92
C ILE A 162 9.68 22.77 -1.72
N PRO A 163 9.85 22.79 -3.07
CA PRO A 163 9.54 21.63 -3.88
C PRO A 163 10.57 20.51 -3.67
N ILE A 164 10.12 19.35 -3.20
CA ILE A 164 10.96 18.17 -2.98
C ILE A 164 10.62 17.14 -4.05
N ARG A 165 11.65 16.44 -4.59
CA ARG A 165 11.43 15.34 -5.53
C ARG A 165 10.77 14.16 -4.81
N ALA A 166 9.84 13.46 -5.49
CA ALA A 166 9.11 12.33 -4.92
C ALA A 166 10.05 11.27 -4.34
N ARG A 167 11.11 10.88 -5.04
CA ARG A 167 12.12 9.93 -4.52
C ARG A 167 12.77 10.39 -3.21
N THR A 168 13.08 11.67 -3.10
CA THR A 168 13.71 12.25 -1.90
C THR A 168 12.72 12.20 -0.73
N LEU A 169 11.47 12.54 -0.99
CA LEU A 169 10.40 12.48 0.02
C LEU A 169 10.22 11.07 0.57
N VAL A 170 10.17 10.06 -0.30
CA VAL A 170 10.05 8.64 0.10
C VAL A 170 11.23 8.19 0.94
N ILE A 171 12.46 8.55 0.56
CA ILE A 171 13.66 8.22 1.33
C ILE A 171 13.61 8.87 2.72
N ILE A 172 13.21 10.15 2.79
CA ILE A 172 13.09 10.86 4.07
C ILE A 172 12.05 10.15 4.97
N TYR A 173 10.87 9.81 4.45
CA TYR A 173 9.85 9.10 5.24
C TYR A 173 10.34 7.72 5.69
N ALA A 174 10.97 6.94 4.81
CA ALA A 174 11.52 5.64 5.18
C ALA A 174 12.59 5.75 6.30
N LEU A 175 13.45 6.78 6.24
CA LEU A 175 14.43 7.04 7.29
C LEU A 175 13.77 7.49 8.60
N ILE A 176 12.76 8.35 8.54
CA ILE A 176 11.99 8.76 9.74
C ILE A 176 11.37 7.53 10.41
N GLU A 177 10.69 6.67 9.66
CA GLU A 177 10.08 5.45 10.18
C GLU A 177 11.13 4.50 10.80
N LEU A 178 12.27 4.33 10.11
CA LEU A 178 13.35 3.48 10.62
C LEU A 178 13.93 4.01 11.93
N PHE A 179 14.29 5.30 11.98
CA PHE A 179 14.88 5.88 13.19
C PHE A 179 13.88 5.98 14.35
N ALA A 180 12.62 6.29 14.05
CA ALA A 180 11.56 6.30 15.06
C ALA A 180 11.29 4.90 15.61
N GLY A 181 11.30 3.86 14.75
CA GLY A 181 11.16 2.47 15.17
C GLY A 181 12.35 1.96 16.02
N LEU A 182 13.54 2.52 15.83
CA LEU A 182 14.73 2.17 16.62
C LEU A 182 14.88 3.00 17.92
N ALA A 183 14.06 4.03 18.12
CA ALA A 183 14.17 4.91 19.29
C ALA A 183 13.81 4.18 20.60
N PRO A 184 14.57 4.35 21.70
CA PRO A 184 14.44 3.50 22.88
C PRO A 184 13.19 3.71 23.74
N SER A 185 12.31 4.66 23.43
CA SER A 185 11.28 5.11 24.37
C SER A 185 9.90 5.41 23.80
N SER A 186 9.58 5.01 22.59
CA SER A 186 8.24 5.28 22.04
C SER A 186 7.32 4.07 22.18
N SER A 187 6.15 4.28 22.77
CA SER A 187 5.04 3.32 22.75
C SER A 187 4.60 2.96 21.32
N ASP A 188 5.05 3.74 20.34
CA ASP A 188 4.68 3.64 18.91
C ASP A 188 5.74 2.96 18.03
N ASN A 189 6.87 2.47 18.61
CA ASN A 189 7.95 1.82 17.84
C ASN A 189 7.44 0.71 16.92
N VAL A 190 6.45 -0.02 17.36
CA VAL A 190 5.84 -1.14 16.65
C VAL A 190 5.16 -0.64 15.36
N ALA A 191 4.42 0.46 15.40
CA ALA A 191 3.75 1.03 14.25
C ALA A 191 4.74 1.50 13.16
N HIS A 192 5.90 2.03 13.56
CA HIS A 192 6.93 2.47 12.60
C HIS A 192 7.50 1.30 11.78
N PHE A 193 7.77 0.15 12.41
CA PHE A 193 8.21 -1.05 11.68
C PHE A 193 7.11 -1.61 10.78
N ALA A 194 5.86 -1.53 11.19
CA ALA A 194 4.73 -1.94 10.37
C ALA A 194 4.63 -1.11 9.08
N HIS A 195 4.77 0.23 9.16
CA HIS A 195 4.82 1.12 7.99
C HIS A 195 5.96 0.74 7.02
N LEU A 196 7.15 0.44 7.54
CA LEU A 196 8.25 -0.09 6.73
C LEU A 196 7.89 -1.44 6.09
N GLY A 197 7.10 -2.26 6.77
CA GLY A 197 6.55 -3.51 6.22
C GLY A 197 5.77 -3.26 4.93
N GLY A 198 4.85 -2.30 4.93
CA GLY A 198 4.10 -1.90 3.74
C GLY A 198 5.02 -1.47 2.58
N MET A 199 6.09 -0.71 2.88
CA MET A 199 7.08 -0.33 1.86
C MET A 199 7.88 -1.53 1.34
N ILE A 200 8.29 -2.46 2.20
CA ILE A 200 9.05 -3.67 1.81
C ILE A 200 8.23 -4.54 0.85
N PHE A 201 6.99 -4.87 1.23
CA PHE A 201 6.09 -5.66 0.39
C PHE A 201 5.75 -4.94 -0.91
N GLY A 202 5.59 -3.61 -0.87
CA GLY A 202 5.44 -2.79 -2.05
C GLY A 202 6.62 -2.86 -3.00
N CYS A 203 7.85 -2.77 -2.46
CA CYS A 203 9.08 -2.91 -3.23
C CYS A 203 9.17 -4.30 -3.91
N ILE A 204 8.94 -5.37 -3.15
CA ILE A 204 8.95 -6.75 -3.66
C ILE A 204 7.96 -6.90 -4.82
N LEU A 205 6.74 -6.38 -4.66
CA LEU A 205 5.69 -6.50 -5.68
C LEU A 205 6.02 -5.70 -6.96
N ILE A 206 6.57 -4.49 -6.82
CA ILE A 206 7.02 -3.68 -7.96
C ILE A 206 8.12 -4.42 -8.72
N LEU A 207 9.14 -4.93 -8.03
CA LEU A 207 10.24 -5.66 -8.64
C LEU A 207 9.74 -6.93 -9.35
N TRP A 208 8.84 -7.68 -8.73
CA TRP A 208 8.24 -8.86 -9.33
C TRP A 208 7.47 -8.55 -10.61
N TRP A 209 6.68 -7.48 -10.63
CA TRP A 209 5.96 -7.05 -11.83
C TRP A 209 6.91 -6.57 -12.93
N GLN A 210 7.92 -5.75 -12.58
CA GLN A 210 8.90 -5.28 -13.54
C GLN A 210 9.68 -6.42 -14.18
N TYR A 211 10.07 -7.43 -13.39
CA TYR A 211 10.75 -8.62 -13.91
C TYR A 211 9.83 -9.43 -14.82
N GLY A 212 8.60 -9.68 -14.41
CA GLY A 212 7.60 -10.40 -15.19
C GLY A 212 7.25 -9.72 -16.51
N ASP A 213 7.09 -8.41 -16.49
CA ASP A 213 6.80 -7.62 -17.69
C ASP A 213 8.02 -7.57 -18.65
N ARG A 214 9.25 -7.49 -18.13
CA ARG A 214 10.48 -7.60 -18.96
C ARG A 214 10.59 -8.98 -19.63
N PHE A 215 10.30 -10.05 -18.90
CA PHE A 215 10.32 -11.39 -19.43
C PHE A 215 9.27 -11.57 -20.54
N LYS A 216 8.03 -11.18 -20.32
CA LYS A 216 6.95 -11.21 -21.32
C LYS A 216 7.29 -10.40 -22.58
N ASN A 217 7.86 -9.21 -22.43
CA ASN A 217 8.25 -8.37 -23.54
C ASN A 217 9.38 -9.01 -24.36
N LYS A 218 10.40 -9.58 -23.69
CA LYS A 218 11.48 -10.30 -24.35
C LYS A 218 10.97 -11.50 -25.15
N TRP A 219 10.03 -12.28 -24.57
CA TRP A 219 9.39 -13.38 -25.29
C TRP A 219 8.60 -12.90 -26.50
N ARG A 220 7.78 -11.87 -26.36
CA ARG A 220 7.01 -11.30 -27.46
C ARG A 220 7.90 -10.81 -28.59
N ASP A 221 9.03 -10.19 -28.27
CA ASP A 221 9.96 -9.67 -29.29
C ASP A 221 10.74 -10.80 -30.00
N LEU A 222 10.96 -11.94 -29.33
CA LEU A 222 11.55 -13.15 -29.94
C LEU A 222 10.62 -13.78 -30.99
N PHE A 223 9.30 -13.75 -30.75
CA PHE A 223 8.30 -14.34 -31.64
C PHE A 223 7.60 -13.32 -32.55
N ARG A 224 8.00 -12.04 -32.49
CA ARG A 224 7.47 -11.01 -33.38
C ARG A 224 8.01 -11.28 -34.77
N PRO A 225 7.16 -11.44 -35.81
CA PRO A 225 7.63 -11.52 -37.19
C PRO A 225 8.51 -10.29 -37.48
N ARG A 226 9.76 -10.55 -37.88
CA ARG A 226 10.62 -9.48 -38.34
C ARG A 226 10.04 -9.02 -39.66
N HIS A 227 9.28 -7.92 -39.67
CA HIS A 227 8.98 -7.26 -40.93
C HIS A 227 10.30 -6.90 -41.63
N PRO A 228 10.52 -7.33 -42.88
CA PRO A 228 11.72 -6.94 -43.60
C PRO A 228 11.78 -5.41 -43.59
N ARG A 229 12.93 -4.84 -43.20
CA ARG A 229 13.18 -3.43 -43.41
C ARG A 229 13.13 -3.19 -44.91
N ILE A 230 12.07 -2.58 -45.39
CA ILE A 230 12.03 -2.08 -46.76
C ILE A 230 13.12 -0.99 -46.81
N LYS A 231 14.26 -1.32 -47.45
CA LYS A 231 15.19 -0.29 -47.85
C LYS A 231 14.41 0.58 -48.85
N ARG A 232 14.18 1.82 -48.50
CA ARG A 232 13.80 2.84 -49.48
C ARG A 232 15.02 3.10 -50.34
N ASP A 233 15.24 2.25 -51.32
CA ASP A 233 15.95 2.68 -52.52
C ASP A 233 14.87 3.32 -53.40
N ASP A 234 15.06 4.56 -53.70
CA ASP A 234 14.24 5.35 -54.64
C ASP A 234 14.09 4.52 -55.91
N ASP A 235 12.88 4.35 -56.38
CA ASP A 235 12.40 3.70 -57.61
C ASP A 235 11.84 2.28 -57.43
N SER A 236 10.51 2.24 -57.58
CA SER A 236 9.67 1.10 -58.00
C SER A 236 9.51 -0.08 -57.03
N VAL A 237 8.76 0.10 -55.96
CA VAL A 237 8.08 -1.03 -55.29
C VAL A 237 6.59 -0.96 -55.55
N ASP A 238 6.10 -1.93 -56.36
CA ASP A 238 4.68 -2.13 -56.62
C ASP A 238 4.02 -2.76 -55.37
N TYR A 239 3.18 -1.98 -54.68
CA TYR A 239 2.50 -2.41 -53.45
C TYR A 239 1.30 -3.34 -53.69
N ARG A 240 1.05 -3.84 -54.90
CA ARG A 240 -0.16 -4.61 -55.23
C ARG A 240 -0.13 -6.08 -54.79
N ASP A 241 1.03 -6.61 -54.33
CA ASP A 241 1.18 -8.03 -54.00
C ASP A 241 1.13 -8.36 -52.49
N TYR A 242 0.79 -7.39 -51.61
CA TYR A 242 0.67 -7.67 -50.17
C TYR A 242 -0.79 -7.92 -49.79
N HIS A 243 -1.24 -9.15 -49.94
CA HIS A 243 -2.49 -9.60 -49.31
C HIS A 243 -2.26 -9.81 -47.81
N TYR A 244 -2.92 -8.98 -47.01
CA TYR A 244 -3.04 -9.21 -45.56
C TYR A 244 -4.00 -10.39 -45.34
N HIS A 245 -3.49 -11.51 -44.86
CA HIS A 245 -4.33 -12.51 -44.21
C HIS A 245 -4.53 -12.08 -42.78
N GLU A 246 -5.71 -11.57 -42.46
CA GLU A 246 -6.17 -11.46 -41.06
C GLU A 246 -6.46 -12.88 -40.54
N PRO A 247 -5.93 -13.27 -39.40
CA PRO A 247 -6.39 -14.50 -38.74
C PRO A 247 -7.74 -14.23 -38.07
N LEU A 248 -8.67 -15.16 -38.29
CA LEU A 248 -9.98 -15.29 -37.66
C LEU A 248 -9.88 -15.35 -36.12
#